data_ceb32f56b76c28033397565d2c87db50
#
_entry.id   ceb32f56b76c28033397565d2c87db50
#
_cell.length_a   1.000
_cell.length_b   1.000
_cell.length_c   1.000
_cell.angle_alpha   90.00
_cell.angle_beta   90.00
_cell.angle_gamma   90.00
#
_symmetry.space_group_name_H-M   'P 1'
#
loop_
_entity.id
_entity.type
_entity.pdbx_description
1 polymer ?
#
loop_
_entity_poly.entity_id
_entity_poly.type
_entity_poly.pdbx_seq_one_letter_code
_entity_poly.pdbx_strand_id
1 'polypeptide(L)'
;LELSQLFGSSPKTILKDKTVITSGNSLSYNQEKINVYLEQVLQLEAVACKDWLTNKVDRSVTGKVATQQTCGPIQLPLNNVSVMALDFLSSKGIATAIGHAPGAALIDPAAGSKLAIAEALTNLIWASLTYGLKGVSLSANWMWPAKNEGENARLYKAVEAVSDFACRLG
;
A
#
# COMPACT_ATOMS: atom_id res chain seq x y z
N LEU A 1 -22.78 -10.61 33.97
CA LEU A 1 -22.69 -10.53 32.49
C LEU A 1 -22.16 -11.87 32.01
N GLU A 2 -22.93 -12.54 31.16
CA GLU A 2 -22.48 -13.79 30.54
C GLU A 2 -21.39 -13.49 29.50
N LEU A 3 -20.30 -14.26 29.51
CA LEU A 3 -19.18 -14.09 28.57
C LEU A 3 -19.61 -14.24 27.10
N SER A 4 -20.64 -15.04 26.84
CA SER A 4 -21.24 -15.19 25.51
C SER A 4 -21.85 -13.90 24.95
N GLN A 5 -22.31 -12.98 25.83
CA GLN A 5 -22.83 -11.67 25.41
C GLN A 5 -21.68 -10.68 25.12
N LEU A 6 -20.54 -10.85 25.78
CA LEU A 6 -19.33 -10.04 25.56
C LEU A 6 -18.52 -10.50 24.36
N PHE A 7 -18.41 -11.81 24.15
CA PHE A 7 -17.55 -12.42 23.13
C PHE A 7 -18.35 -13.23 22.10
N GLY A 8 -19.67 -13.09 22.09
CA GLY A 8 -20.54 -13.73 21.09
C GLY A 8 -20.18 -13.29 19.67
N SER A 9 -20.44 -14.16 18.70
CA SER A 9 -20.24 -13.83 17.30
C SER A 9 -21.16 -12.69 16.86
N SER A 10 -20.63 -11.72 16.16
CA SER A 10 -21.46 -10.70 15.50
C SER A 10 -22.48 -11.33 14.58
N PRO A 11 -23.70 -10.77 14.47
CA PRO A 11 -24.71 -11.26 13.53
C PRO A 11 -24.12 -11.33 12.12
N LYS A 12 -24.39 -12.42 11.40
CA LYS A 12 -23.96 -12.57 10.03
C LYS A 12 -24.66 -11.54 9.14
N THR A 13 -23.92 -10.61 8.57
CA THR A 13 -24.43 -9.66 7.59
C THR A 13 -24.21 -10.22 6.20
N ILE A 14 -25.27 -10.32 5.40
CA ILE A 14 -25.21 -10.76 4.00
C ILE A 14 -25.43 -9.53 3.13
N LEU A 15 -24.39 -9.12 2.40
CA LEU A 15 -24.47 -8.06 1.42
C LEU A 15 -24.77 -8.67 0.05
N LYS A 16 -25.87 -8.22 -0.58
CA LYS A 16 -26.21 -8.58 -1.96
C LYS A 16 -25.95 -7.37 -2.83
N ASP A 17 -25.04 -7.52 -3.78
CA ASP A 17 -24.70 -6.43 -4.67
C ASP A 17 -24.50 -6.94 -6.10
N LYS A 18 -24.55 -6.02 -7.06
CA LYS A 18 -24.37 -6.30 -8.49
C LYS A 18 -23.08 -5.67 -8.97
N THR A 19 -22.39 -6.36 -9.85
CA THR A 19 -21.27 -5.74 -10.55
C THR A 19 -21.79 -4.66 -11.49
N VAL A 20 -21.38 -3.41 -11.24
CA VAL A 20 -21.60 -2.28 -12.14
C VAL A 20 -20.32 -2.10 -12.95
N ILE A 21 -20.44 -2.15 -14.27
CA ILE A 21 -19.32 -1.89 -15.18
C ILE A 21 -19.28 -0.38 -15.44
N THR A 22 -18.29 0.27 -14.90
CA THR A 22 -17.99 1.66 -15.23
C THR A 22 -16.92 1.68 -16.32
N SER A 23 -17.25 2.20 -17.49
CA SER A 23 -16.26 2.46 -18.54
C SER A 23 -15.60 3.80 -18.26
N GLY A 24 -14.30 3.81 -18.09
CA GLY A 24 -13.51 5.06 -18.10
C GLY A 24 -13.42 5.64 -19.51
N ASN A 25 -13.22 6.94 -19.60
CA ASN A 25 -12.94 7.59 -20.88
C ASN A 25 -11.58 7.13 -21.41
N SER A 26 -11.52 6.84 -22.72
CA SER A 26 -10.25 6.56 -23.38
C SER A 26 -9.36 7.79 -23.33
N LEU A 27 -8.12 7.58 -22.91
CA LEU A 27 -7.11 8.63 -22.97
C LEU A 27 -6.52 8.70 -24.38
N SER A 28 -6.44 9.89 -24.93
CA SER A 28 -5.73 10.15 -26.18
C SER A 28 -4.48 10.98 -25.89
N TYR A 29 -3.35 10.59 -26.48
CA TYR A 29 -2.09 11.31 -26.32
C TYR A 29 -1.62 11.85 -27.66
N ASN A 30 -1.00 13.02 -27.62
CA ASN A 30 -0.21 13.53 -28.73
C ASN A 30 1.27 13.36 -28.39
N GLN A 31 2.00 12.57 -29.16
CA GLN A 31 3.43 12.30 -28.95
C GLN A 31 4.29 13.57 -28.96
N GLU A 32 3.91 14.57 -29.76
CA GLU A 32 4.63 15.84 -29.83
C GLU A 32 4.56 16.64 -28.50
N LYS A 33 3.57 16.33 -27.65
CA LYS A 33 3.35 17.00 -26.37
C LYS A 33 3.90 16.25 -25.16
N ILE A 34 4.75 15.24 -25.36
CA ILE A 34 5.25 14.41 -24.28
C ILE A 34 5.94 15.21 -23.18
N ASN A 35 6.72 16.24 -23.54
CA ASN A 35 7.39 17.10 -22.57
C ASN A 35 6.41 17.90 -21.73
N VAL A 36 5.32 18.38 -22.35
CA VAL A 36 4.26 19.10 -21.64
C VAL A 36 3.56 18.17 -20.64
N TYR A 37 3.26 16.94 -21.06
CA TYR A 37 2.66 15.95 -20.15
C TYR A 37 3.60 15.59 -19.00
N LEU A 38 4.90 15.46 -19.26
CA LEU A 38 5.91 15.22 -18.23
C LEU A 38 5.93 16.36 -17.21
N GLU A 39 5.97 17.60 -17.65
CA GLU A 39 5.93 18.77 -16.77
C GLU A 39 4.65 18.78 -15.93
N GLN A 40 3.50 18.50 -16.53
CA GLN A 40 2.22 18.43 -15.82
C GLN A 40 2.22 17.33 -14.75
N VAL A 41 2.76 16.15 -15.07
CA VAL A 41 2.86 15.04 -14.10
C VAL A 41 3.79 15.39 -12.95
N LEU A 42 4.94 16.01 -13.23
CA LEU A 42 5.90 16.42 -12.20
C LEU A 42 5.35 17.51 -11.26
N GLN A 43 4.33 18.25 -11.68
CA GLN A 43 3.67 19.28 -10.88
C GLN A 43 2.48 18.74 -10.07
N LEU A 44 2.06 17.49 -10.29
CA LEU A 44 1.00 16.89 -9.48
C LEU A 44 1.45 16.83 -8.01
N GLU A 45 0.53 17.15 -7.11
CA GLU A 45 0.80 17.11 -5.66
C GLU A 45 1.35 15.76 -5.20
N ALA A 46 0.83 14.66 -5.75
CA ALA A 46 1.28 13.31 -5.43
C ALA A 46 2.70 12.99 -5.92
N VAL A 47 3.20 13.72 -6.91
CA VAL A 47 4.51 13.46 -7.58
C VAL A 47 5.55 14.51 -7.23
N ALA A 48 5.12 15.75 -6.97
CA ALA A 48 6.02 16.87 -6.70
C ALA A 48 6.95 16.59 -5.51
N CYS A 49 8.15 17.12 -5.60
CA CYS A 49 9.18 16.97 -4.57
C CYS A 49 8.72 17.53 -3.22
N LYS A 50 8.93 16.74 -2.17
CA LYS A 50 8.57 17.07 -0.78
C LYS A 50 9.77 17.10 0.17
N ASP A 51 10.96 17.33 -0.36
CA ASP A 51 12.21 17.30 0.40
C ASP A 51 12.16 18.17 1.65
N TRP A 52 11.56 19.35 1.55
CA TRP A 52 11.43 20.26 2.68
C TRP A 52 10.59 19.66 3.83
N LEU A 53 9.61 18.83 3.50
CA LEU A 53 8.78 18.14 4.49
C LEU A 53 9.52 16.94 5.07
N THR A 54 10.02 16.05 4.21
CA THR A 54 10.69 14.81 4.61
C THR A 54 11.99 15.05 5.35
N ASN A 55 12.67 16.17 5.11
CA ASN A 55 13.91 16.51 5.78
C ASN A 55 13.74 17.25 7.11
N LYS A 56 12.56 17.82 7.37
CA LYS A 56 12.29 18.60 8.59
C LYS A 56 11.30 17.91 9.54
N VAL A 57 10.31 17.24 8.99
CA VAL A 57 9.19 16.66 9.74
C VAL A 57 9.12 15.16 9.45
N ASP A 58 8.72 14.37 10.42
CA ASP A 58 8.50 12.92 10.30
C ASP A 58 9.69 12.14 9.74
N ARG A 59 10.87 12.66 9.94
CA ARG A 59 12.10 12.10 9.41
C ARG A 59 12.43 10.74 10.01
N SER A 60 12.15 10.57 11.28
CA SER A 60 12.32 9.31 11.98
C SER A 60 11.40 9.21 13.19
N VAL A 61 10.99 7.99 13.48
CA VAL A 61 10.42 7.65 14.78
C VAL A 61 11.58 7.27 15.70
N THR A 62 11.58 7.82 16.91
CA THR A 62 12.64 7.68 17.89
C THR A 62 13.05 6.24 18.19
N GLY A 63 14.24 6.08 18.77
CA GLY A 63 14.72 4.83 19.35
C GLY A 63 15.64 4.04 18.43
N LYS A 64 15.33 2.78 18.18
CA LYS A 64 16.24 1.82 17.55
C LYS A 64 16.09 1.78 16.03
N VAL A 65 16.04 2.94 15.37
CA VAL A 65 15.90 3.03 13.92
C VAL A 65 17.19 2.59 13.22
N ALA A 66 17.12 1.56 12.38
CA ALA A 66 18.21 1.11 11.56
C ALA A 66 18.14 1.70 10.13
N THR A 67 16.94 1.84 9.58
CA THR A 67 16.71 2.45 8.27
C THR A 67 15.52 3.39 8.32
N GLN A 68 15.70 4.61 7.86
CA GLN A 68 14.70 5.67 7.87
C GLN A 68 14.81 6.53 6.60
N GLN A 69 13.98 7.58 6.52
CA GLN A 69 14.12 8.60 5.48
C GLN A 69 15.53 9.22 5.50
N THR A 70 16.00 9.65 4.35
CA THR A 70 17.31 10.30 4.17
C THR A 70 18.52 9.50 4.71
N CYS A 71 18.43 8.19 4.79
CA CYS A 71 19.57 7.36 5.14
C CYS A 71 20.51 7.14 3.95
N GLY A 72 21.75 6.72 4.25
CA GLY A 72 22.80 6.50 3.27
C GLY A 72 23.64 7.74 2.96
N PRO A 73 24.73 7.57 2.19
CA PRO A 73 25.70 8.65 1.92
C PRO A 73 25.11 9.85 1.19
N ILE A 74 24.14 9.61 0.31
CA ILE A 74 23.54 10.66 -0.53
C ILE A 74 22.38 11.35 0.20
N GLN A 75 21.85 10.76 1.24
CA GLN A 75 20.76 11.31 2.06
C GLN A 75 19.51 11.68 1.22
N LEU A 76 19.20 10.91 0.20
CA LEU A 76 17.98 11.10 -0.58
C LEU A 76 16.74 10.84 0.30
N PRO A 77 15.69 11.67 0.17
CA PRO A 77 14.38 11.32 0.69
C PRO A 77 13.84 10.07 -0.02
N LEU A 78 12.70 9.54 0.40
CA LEU A 78 12.04 8.40 -0.23
C LEU A 78 12.67 7.04 0.09
N ASN A 79 12.91 6.78 1.36
CA ASN A 79 13.03 5.43 1.86
C ASN A 79 11.63 4.89 2.18
N ASN A 80 11.12 4.01 1.33
CA ASN A 80 9.78 3.42 1.49
C ASN A 80 9.80 2.16 2.36
N VAL A 81 10.92 1.84 2.97
CA VAL A 81 11.07 0.81 3.98
C VAL A 81 11.60 1.42 5.27
N SER A 82 11.02 1.07 6.39
CA SER A 82 11.52 1.38 7.72
C SER A 82 12.02 0.10 8.38
N VAL A 83 13.19 0.15 8.98
CA VAL A 83 13.77 -0.97 9.73
C VAL A 83 14.07 -0.53 11.16
N MET A 84 13.49 -1.25 12.12
CA MET A 84 13.65 -1.03 13.55
C MET A 84 14.39 -2.20 14.16
N ALA A 85 15.45 -1.93 14.91
CA ALA A 85 16.13 -2.95 15.69
C ALA A 85 15.27 -3.39 16.90
N LEU A 86 15.30 -4.67 17.24
CA LEU A 86 14.59 -5.19 18.41
C LEU A 86 15.28 -4.82 19.74
N ASP A 87 16.61 -4.76 19.69
CA ASP A 87 17.44 -4.42 20.86
C ASP A 87 18.69 -3.65 20.41
N PHE A 88 19.57 -3.29 21.35
CA PHE A 88 20.81 -2.57 21.08
C PHE A 88 22.04 -3.46 20.89
N LEU A 89 21.89 -4.77 21.05
CA LEU A 89 23.01 -5.72 21.10
C LEU A 89 23.02 -6.69 19.92
N SER A 90 21.86 -7.01 19.36
CA SER A 90 21.73 -7.95 18.26
C SER A 90 21.54 -7.26 16.90
N SER A 91 21.69 -8.02 15.84
CA SER A 91 21.37 -7.59 14.47
C SER A 91 19.93 -7.92 14.06
N LYS A 92 19.06 -8.24 15.04
CA LYS A 92 17.65 -8.56 14.76
C LYS A 92 16.80 -7.30 14.68
N GLY A 93 15.89 -7.28 13.74
CA GLY A 93 15.00 -6.13 13.51
C GLY A 93 13.68 -6.54 12.89
N ILE A 94 12.82 -5.55 12.74
CA ILE A 94 11.55 -5.64 12.00
C ILE A 94 11.61 -4.62 10.88
N ALA A 95 11.32 -5.06 9.66
CA ALA A 95 11.15 -4.19 8.50
C ALA A 95 9.66 -4.00 8.23
N THR A 96 9.28 -2.77 7.88
CA THR A 96 7.91 -2.41 7.52
C THR A 96 7.93 -1.59 6.24
N ALA A 97 7.07 -1.93 5.30
CA ALA A 97 6.87 -1.19 4.07
C ALA A 97 5.38 -1.03 3.77
N ILE A 98 5.04 -0.01 3.01
CA ILE A 98 3.67 0.31 2.61
C ILE A 98 3.58 0.26 1.09
N GLY A 99 2.46 -0.24 0.58
CA GLY A 99 2.07 -0.13 -0.81
C GLY A 99 0.65 0.44 -0.92
N HIS A 100 0.40 1.25 -1.93
CA HIS A 100 -0.79 2.07 -2.00
C HIS A 100 -1.13 2.40 -3.48
N ALA A 101 -2.28 1.95 -3.96
CA ALA A 101 -2.66 2.12 -5.36
C ALA A 101 -4.15 2.48 -5.55
N PRO A 102 -4.68 3.54 -4.91
CA PRO A 102 -6.11 3.86 -4.97
C PRO A 102 -6.56 4.27 -6.36
N GLY A 103 -5.76 5.02 -7.11
CA GLY A 103 -6.09 5.43 -8.49
C GLY A 103 -6.27 4.24 -9.43
N ALA A 104 -5.40 3.25 -9.35
CA ALA A 104 -5.53 2.01 -10.12
C ALA A 104 -6.77 1.20 -9.68
N ALA A 105 -7.07 1.17 -8.38
CA ALA A 105 -8.23 0.47 -7.84
C ALA A 105 -9.58 1.11 -8.25
N LEU A 106 -9.62 2.40 -8.54
CA LEU A 106 -10.80 3.05 -9.12
C LEU A 106 -11.11 2.50 -10.52
N ILE A 107 -10.08 2.18 -11.30
CA ILE A 107 -10.23 1.63 -12.65
C ILE A 107 -10.54 0.13 -12.56
N ASP A 108 -9.65 -0.63 -11.93
CA ASP A 108 -9.78 -2.07 -11.72
C ASP A 108 -9.44 -2.42 -10.26
N PRO A 109 -10.44 -2.84 -9.46
CA PRO A 109 -10.23 -3.13 -8.04
C PRO A 109 -9.28 -4.30 -7.80
N ALA A 110 -9.29 -5.31 -8.67
CA ALA A 110 -8.41 -6.47 -8.55
C ALA A 110 -6.97 -6.12 -8.91
N ALA A 111 -6.76 -5.42 -10.01
CA ALA A 111 -5.43 -4.98 -10.44
C ALA A 111 -4.82 -3.98 -9.46
N GLY A 112 -5.58 -2.96 -9.02
CA GLY A 112 -5.11 -1.97 -8.07
C GLY A 112 -4.72 -2.58 -6.72
N SER A 113 -5.51 -3.52 -6.21
CA SER A 113 -5.20 -4.18 -4.94
C SER A 113 -3.95 -5.07 -5.02
N LYS A 114 -3.73 -5.77 -6.14
CA LYS A 114 -2.47 -6.50 -6.39
C LYS A 114 -1.29 -5.56 -6.52
N LEU A 115 -1.48 -4.43 -7.19
CA LEU A 115 -0.44 -3.42 -7.38
C LEU A 115 0.02 -2.83 -6.04
N ALA A 116 -0.90 -2.59 -5.10
CA ALA A 116 -0.56 -2.15 -3.76
C ALA A 116 0.32 -3.17 -3.02
N ILE A 117 0.02 -4.47 -3.10
CA ILE A 117 0.91 -5.50 -2.53
C ILE A 117 2.26 -5.50 -3.23
N ALA A 118 2.28 -5.46 -4.56
CA ALA A 118 3.53 -5.46 -5.32
C ALA A 118 4.41 -4.27 -4.95
N GLU A 119 3.84 -3.08 -4.76
CA GLU A 119 4.56 -1.91 -4.29
C GLU A 119 5.14 -2.13 -2.89
N ALA A 120 4.34 -2.61 -1.93
CA ALA A 120 4.84 -2.91 -0.58
C ALA A 120 6.00 -3.90 -0.60
N LEU A 121 5.90 -4.96 -1.40
CA LEU A 121 6.96 -5.97 -1.51
C LEU A 121 8.22 -5.42 -2.19
N THR A 122 8.08 -4.63 -3.25
CA THR A 122 9.23 -4.00 -3.93
C THR A 122 9.93 -2.97 -3.05
N ASN A 123 9.21 -2.28 -2.18
CA ASN A 123 9.80 -1.44 -1.15
C ASN A 123 10.56 -2.26 -0.10
N LEU A 124 10.02 -3.44 0.26
CA LEU A 124 10.57 -4.30 1.30
C LEU A 124 11.84 -5.07 0.89
N ILE A 125 12.06 -5.33 -0.39
CA ILE A 125 13.21 -6.15 -0.87
C ILE A 125 14.58 -5.58 -0.48
N TRP A 126 14.65 -4.31 -0.15
CA TRP A 126 15.90 -3.65 0.31
C TRP A 126 16.24 -3.94 1.77
N ALA A 127 15.32 -4.59 2.52
CA ALA A 127 15.60 -5.10 3.85
C ALA A 127 16.03 -6.57 3.78
N SER A 128 17.05 -6.93 4.56
CA SER A 128 17.51 -8.32 4.66
C SER A 128 16.51 -9.14 5.47
N LEU A 129 15.69 -9.94 4.79
CA LEU A 129 14.65 -10.76 5.41
C LEU A 129 15.18 -12.17 5.71
N THR A 130 15.11 -12.61 6.96
CA THR A 130 15.63 -13.91 7.42
C THR A 130 15.00 -15.11 6.69
N TYR A 131 13.70 -15.02 6.39
CA TYR A 131 12.95 -16.11 5.76
C TYR A 131 12.46 -15.75 4.35
N GLY A 132 12.99 -14.68 3.75
CA GLY A 132 12.50 -14.17 2.48
C GLY A 132 11.02 -13.84 2.53
N LEU A 133 10.27 -14.09 1.45
CA LEU A 133 8.83 -13.80 1.39
C LEU A 133 8.01 -14.57 2.42
N LYS A 134 8.43 -15.77 2.81
CA LYS A 134 7.74 -16.58 3.83
C LYS A 134 7.73 -15.93 5.22
N GLY A 135 8.61 -14.98 5.48
CA GLY A 135 8.66 -14.22 6.72
C GLY A 135 7.84 -12.93 6.69
N VAL A 136 7.16 -12.65 5.59
CA VAL A 136 6.38 -11.42 5.42
C VAL A 136 4.94 -11.64 5.89
N SER A 137 4.49 -10.77 6.78
CA SER A 137 3.09 -10.70 7.19
C SER A 137 2.42 -9.50 6.49
N LEU A 138 1.29 -9.72 5.87
CA LEU A 138 0.53 -8.69 5.19
C LEU A 138 -0.63 -8.21 6.07
N SER A 139 -0.78 -6.89 6.16
CA SER A 139 -1.97 -6.24 6.70
C SER A 139 -2.58 -5.38 5.61
N ALA A 140 -3.84 -5.59 5.30
CA ALA A 140 -4.53 -4.88 4.24
C ALA A 140 -5.70 -4.07 4.79
N ASN A 141 -5.88 -2.87 4.26
CA ASN A 141 -6.98 -1.99 4.60
C ASN A 141 -7.60 -1.41 3.32
N TRP A 142 -8.90 -1.58 3.18
CA TRP A 142 -9.68 -1.00 2.10
C TRP A 142 -10.57 0.11 2.63
N MET A 143 -10.16 1.36 2.44
CA MET A 143 -10.99 2.55 2.65
C MET A 143 -11.97 2.67 1.49
N TRP A 144 -13.00 1.81 1.47
CA TRP A 144 -13.85 1.59 0.31
C TRP A 144 -15.24 2.20 0.48
N PRO A 145 -15.81 2.86 -0.55
CA PRO A 145 -17.14 3.46 -0.46
C PRO A 145 -18.25 2.41 -0.64
N ALA A 146 -18.25 1.40 0.21
CA ALA A 146 -19.09 0.19 0.10
C ALA A 146 -20.61 0.44 0.11
N LYS A 147 -21.05 1.67 0.48
CA LYS A 147 -22.46 2.05 0.45
C LYS A 147 -22.97 2.45 -0.94
N ASN A 148 -22.06 2.69 -1.89
CA ASN A 148 -22.45 3.02 -3.26
C ASN A 148 -22.81 1.76 -4.02
N GLU A 149 -23.70 1.89 -5.00
CA GLU A 149 -24.15 0.77 -5.84
C GLU A 149 -22.96 0.13 -6.59
N GLY A 150 -22.87 -1.20 -6.54
CA GLY A 150 -21.81 -1.98 -7.16
C GLY A 150 -20.49 -2.02 -6.39
N GLU A 151 -20.30 -1.17 -5.39
CA GLU A 151 -19.01 -1.06 -4.70
C GLU A 151 -18.73 -2.22 -3.72
N ASN A 152 -19.74 -2.87 -3.19
CA ASN A 152 -19.53 -4.11 -2.43
C ASN A 152 -19.01 -5.25 -3.32
N ALA A 153 -19.55 -5.38 -4.53
CA ALA A 153 -19.08 -6.38 -5.50
C ALA A 153 -17.64 -6.08 -5.95
N ARG A 154 -17.30 -4.81 -6.12
CA ARG A 154 -15.92 -4.37 -6.44
C ARG A 154 -14.95 -4.65 -5.28
N LEU A 155 -15.37 -4.36 -4.05
CA LEU A 155 -14.58 -4.68 -2.86
C LEU A 155 -14.33 -6.19 -2.74
N TYR A 156 -15.36 -7.01 -2.96
CA TYR A 156 -15.19 -8.45 -2.94
C TYR A 156 -14.12 -8.92 -3.95
N LYS A 157 -14.18 -8.43 -5.20
CA LYS A 157 -13.17 -8.73 -6.22
C LYS A 157 -11.76 -8.29 -5.81
N ALA A 158 -11.63 -7.13 -5.17
CA ALA A 158 -10.36 -6.63 -4.66
C ALA A 158 -9.76 -7.60 -3.62
N VAL A 159 -10.57 -8.00 -2.63
CA VAL A 159 -10.15 -8.90 -1.55
C VAL A 159 -9.82 -10.29 -2.09
N GLU A 160 -10.67 -10.85 -2.95
CA GLU A 160 -10.43 -12.14 -3.60
C GLU A 160 -9.12 -12.16 -4.37
N ALA A 161 -8.88 -11.12 -5.18
CA ALA A 161 -7.65 -10.99 -5.98
C ALA A 161 -6.39 -10.88 -5.11
N VAL A 162 -6.48 -10.20 -3.96
CA VAL A 162 -5.37 -10.10 -3.00
C VAL A 162 -5.12 -11.45 -2.33
N SER A 163 -6.18 -12.14 -1.92
CA SER A 163 -6.07 -13.46 -1.31
C SER A 163 -5.38 -14.44 -2.25
N ASP A 164 -5.84 -14.53 -3.48
CA ASP A 164 -5.25 -15.41 -4.50
C ASP A 164 -3.79 -15.04 -4.79
N PHE A 165 -3.49 -13.76 -4.87
CA PHE A 165 -2.13 -13.29 -5.12
C PHE A 165 -1.20 -13.62 -3.96
N ALA A 166 -1.62 -13.37 -2.73
CA ALA A 166 -0.84 -13.69 -1.53
C ALA A 166 -0.58 -15.21 -1.42
N CYS A 167 -1.60 -16.05 -1.66
CA CYS A 167 -1.43 -17.52 -1.66
C CYS A 167 -0.44 -18.02 -2.72
N ARG A 168 -0.33 -17.35 -3.86
CA ARG A 168 0.66 -17.72 -4.91
C ARG A 168 2.08 -17.29 -4.56
N LEU A 169 2.24 -16.30 -3.72
CA LEU A 169 3.56 -15.84 -3.27
C LEU A 169 4.14 -16.76 -2.17
N GLY A 170 3.31 -17.55 -1.49
CA GLY A 170 3.69 -18.46 -0.41
C GLY A 170 3.66 -17.80 0.93
#